data_046871b94c6ddeb2e61ec024bde1f2b8
#
_entry.id   046871b94c6ddeb2e61ec024bde1f2b8
#
_cell.length_a   1.000
_cell.length_b   1.000
_cell.length_c   1.000
_cell.angle_alpha   90.00
_cell.angle_beta   90.00
_cell.angle_gamma   90.00
#
_symmetry.space_group_name_H-M   'P 1'
#
loop_
_entity.id
_entity.type
_entity.pdbx_description
1 polymer ?
#
loop_
_entity_poly.entity_id
_entity_poly.type
_entity_poly.pdbx_seq_one_letter_code
_entity_poly.pdbx_strand_id
1 'polypeptide(L)'
;TITASATVSNYVKSTDSYYYLVYVDSNTGKVKKAAAKVNKPETANGKITFKLDISGHPEYAQGKFAVGVKKSKTIYTVISSKSYVSNPEKLSSNTATYFVPKTKKGIQSTTFSEVTDTKSKTIFFNLYISDLMRKDSGVETYKYNGKTYHFNGLYGYMNLVQQCNAKGIQVTAQISIDKNASTQSFTTGNSPYAETAYYGWNTDNSTTRQTMEAMFAYLGEKFGSNNCYISNWILGNEVNTMSGYYYVGNVSFSKFISMYSEAFRCLYNAVRSSRASSKVFICLDNCWNQRNIFSVCYTSKSTLDKFASTVSKLQKGISWNVAYHAYSQPLTEAK
;
A
#
# COMPACT_ATOMS: atom_id res chain seq x y z
N THR A 1 11.14 15.48 -4.02
CA THR A 1 10.50 16.74 -3.61
C THR A 1 8.99 16.65 -3.77
N ILE A 2 8.22 17.09 -2.76
CA ILE A 2 6.78 17.33 -2.84
C ILE A 2 6.55 18.80 -3.16
N THR A 3 5.65 19.09 -4.12
CA THR A 3 5.15 20.43 -4.40
C THR A 3 3.67 20.50 -4.03
N ALA A 4 3.29 21.43 -3.16
CA ALA A 4 1.92 21.68 -2.77
C ALA A 4 1.55 23.14 -3.07
N SER A 5 0.43 23.35 -3.77
CA SER A 5 -0.06 24.68 -4.08
C SER A 5 -1.46 24.91 -3.51
N ALA A 6 -1.71 26.12 -3.05
CA ALA A 6 -3.01 26.56 -2.55
C ALA A 6 -3.31 27.99 -2.97
N THR A 7 -4.58 28.34 -3.09
CA THR A 7 -5.05 29.72 -3.27
C THR A 7 -5.55 30.23 -1.93
N VAL A 8 -5.13 31.42 -1.55
CA VAL A 8 -5.52 32.09 -0.30
C VAL A 8 -6.78 32.94 -0.59
N SER A 9 -7.95 32.43 -0.29
CA SER A 9 -9.21 33.16 -0.48
C SER A 9 -9.45 34.25 0.57
N ASN A 10 -9.01 33.99 1.80
CA ASN A 10 -9.15 34.93 2.92
C ASN A 10 -7.86 35.00 3.73
N TYR A 11 -7.54 36.17 4.27
CA TYR A 11 -6.42 36.35 5.17
C TYR A 11 -6.70 35.73 6.52
N VAL A 12 -5.84 34.83 6.96
CA VAL A 12 -5.99 34.17 8.28
C VAL A 12 -4.95 34.73 9.25
N LYS A 13 -5.42 35.19 10.41
CA LYS A 13 -4.57 35.69 11.50
C LYS A 13 -3.67 34.58 12.04
N SER A 14 -2.40 34.89 12.25
CA SER A 14 -1.41 34.00 12.88
C SER A 14 -0.43 34.82 13.71
N THR A 15 0.44 34.13 14.46
CA THR A 15 1.47 34.78 15.31
C THR A 15 2.67 35.29 14.50
N ASP A 16 2.74 35.00 13.21
CA ASP A 16 3.82 35.43 12.30
C ASP A 16 3.30 35.66 10.87
N SER A 17 4.18 36.06 9.97
CA SER A 17 3.87 36.37 8.57
C SER A 17 3.96 35.17 7.60
N TYR A 18 3.92 33.93 8.12
CA TYR A 18 4.07 32.74 7.30
C TYR A 18 2.80 31.89 7.21
N TYR A 19 2.62 31.22 6.06
CA TYR A 19 1.84 29.99 5.94
C TYR A 19 2.77 28.77 5.99
N TYR A 20 2.27 27.67 6.51
CA TYR A 20 3.01 26.44 6.71
C TYR A 20 2.37 25.29 5.95
N LEU A 21 3.17 24.47 5.29
CA LEU A 21 2.78 23.13 4.90
C LEU A 21 2.95 22.25 6.14
N VAL A 22 1.85 21.80 6.70
CA VAL A 22 1.87 20.94 7.90
C VAL A 22 1.67 19.50 7.51
N TYR A 23 2.49 18.62 8.09
CA TYR A 23 2.33 17.18 8.00
C TYR A 23 1.36 16.71 9.06
N VAL A 24 0.31 16.03 8.61
CA VAL A 24 -0.77 15.50 9.44
C VAL A 24 -0.63 14.00 9.50
N ASP A 25 -0.45 13.47 10.69
CA ASP A 25 -0.40 12.04 10.93
C ASP A 25 -1.73 11.39 10.51
N SER A 26 -1.66 10.41 9.61
CA SER A 26 -2.84 9.74 9.05
C SER A 26 -3.60 8.93 10.10
N ASN A 27 -2.92 8.48 11.15
CA ASN A 27 -3.49 7.65 12.21
C ASN A 27 -4.25 8.46 13.24
N THR A 28 -3.70 9.62 13.62
CA THR A 28 -4.29 10.48 14.69
C THR A 28 -5.08 11.65 14.13
N GLY A 29 -4.89 11.99 12.86
CA GLY A 29 -5.46 13.20 12.26
C GLY A 29 -4.90 14.51 12.80
N LYS A 30 -3.88 14.46 13.67
CA LYS A 30 -3.25 15.62 14.30
C LYS A 30 -2.05 16.13 13.51
N VAL A 31 -1.80 17.42 13.58
CA VAL A 31 -0.58 18.01 13.02
C VAL A 31 0.62 17.48 13.82
N LYS A 32 1.57 16.89 13.12
CA LYS A 32 2.79 16.33 13.71
C LYS A 32 3.93 17.33 13.69
N LYS A 33 4.09 18.05 12.59
CA LYS A 33 5.12 19.08 12.41
C LYS A 33 4.79 20.02 11.24
N ALA A 34 5.40 21.20 11.24
CA ALA A 34 5.52 22.00 10.02
C ALA A 34 6.64 21.41 9.17
N ALA A 35 6.34 21.15 7.89
CA ALA A 35 7.26 20.54 6.95
C ALA A 35 7.94 21.58 6.04
N ALA A 36 7.22 22.65 5.68
CA ALA A 36 7.75 23.79 4.93
C ALA A 36 6.99 25.07 5.29
N LYS A 37 7.53 26.23 4.95
CA LYS A 37 6.88 27.52 5.13
C LYS A 37 7.08 28.44 3.91
N VAL A 38 6.13 29.33 3.69
CA VAL A 38 6.21 30.42 2.70
C VAL A 38 5.67 31.70 3.31
N ASN A 39 6.10 32.85 2.81
CA ASN A 39 5.55 34.15 3.18
C ASN A 39 4.05 34.20 2.84
N LYS A 40 3.28 34.90 3.66
CA LYS A 40 1.90 35.21 3.30
C LYS A 40 1.91 36.16 2.09
N PRO A 41 1.02 35.96 1.11
CA PRO A 41 0.88 36.90 0.01
C PRO A 41 0.38 38.24 0.55
N GLU A 42 0.78 39.33 -0.08
CA GLU A 42 0.37 40.69 0.30
C GLU A 42 -1.10 40.95 0.02
N THR A 43 -1.68 40.22 -0.94
CA THR A 43 -3.09 40.38 -1.35
C THR A 43 -3.89 39.09 -1.18
N ALA A 44 -5.20 39.21 -0.95
CA ALA A 44 -6.14 38.09 -1.06
C ALA A 44 -6.11 37.48 -2.48
N ASN A 45 -6.47 36.20 -2.60
CA ASN A 45 -6.43 35.39 -3.82
C ASN A 45 -5.01 35.10 -4.38
N GLY A 46 -3.96 35.45 -3.64
CA GLY A 46 -2.61 35.08 -3.99
C GLY A 46 -2.40 33.53 -3.97
N LYS A 47 -1.66 33.04 -4.97
CA LYS A 47 -1.25 31.62 -5.01
C LYS A 47 0.00 31.45 -4.17
N ILE A 48 0.01 30.43 -3.32
CA ILE A 48 1.16 29.99 -2.56
C ILE A 48 1.61 28.61 -3.01
N THR A 49 2.92 28.39 -3.05
CA THR A 49 3.49 27.08 -3.42
C THR A 49 4.58 26.72 -2.43
N PHE A 50 4.42 25.54 -1.83
CA PHE A 50 5.41 24.93 -0.96
C PHE A 50 6.24 23.93 -1.75
N LYS A 51 7.54 23.89 -1.48
CA LYS A 51 8.43 22.82 -1.91
C LYS A 51 9.01 22.15 -0.66
N LEU A 52 8.92 20.84 -0.61
CA LEU A 52 9.39 20.03 0.51
C LEU A 52 10.30 18.94 0.00
N ASP A 53 11.54 18.92 0.46
CA ASP A 53 12.40 17.76 0.29
C ASP A 53 11.95 16.64 1.25
N ILE A 54 11.83 15.43 0.72
CA ILE A 54 11.40 14.24 1.45
C ILE A 54 12.50 13.19 1.55
N SER A 55 13.72 13.51 1.16
CA SER A 55 14.88 12.61 1.28
C SER A 55 15.01 12.13 2.73
N GLY A 56 15.08 10.81 2.92
CA GLY A 56 15.11 10.18 4.24
C GLY A 56 13.79 10.20 5.03
N HIS A 57 12.67 10.56 4.37
CA HIS A 57 11.34 10.65 4.98
C HIS A 57 10.28 9.87 4.20
N PRO A 58 10.38 8.53 4.09
CA PRO A 58 9.42 7.71 3.36
C PRO A 58 7.98 7.83 3.91
N GLU A 59 7.84 8.19 5.20
CA GLU A 59 6.54 8.42 5.84
C GLU A 59 5.74 9.55 5.18
N TYR A 60 6.39 10.47 4.49
CA TYR A 60 5.70 11.55 3.80
C TYR A 60 4.86 11.08 2.60
N ALA A 61 5.17 9.91 2.04
CA ALA A 61 4.31 9.28 1.04
C ALA A 61 2.99 8.76 1.64
N GLN A 62 2.94 8.51 2.95
CA GLN A 62 1.81 7.89 3.63
C GLN A 62 0.89 8.90 4.36
N GLY A 63 1.42 10.05 4.75
CA GLY A 63 0.67 11.05 5.52
C GLY A 63 -0.10 12.04 4.65
N LYS A 64 -0.91 12.85 5.33
CA LYS A 64 -1.64 13.97 4.70
C LYS A 64 -0.89 15.28 4.90
N PHE A 65 -1.05 16.17 3.96
CA PHE A 65 -0.58 17.54 4.04
C PHE A 65 -1.75 18.52 4.05
N ALA A 66 -1.56 19.66 4.73
CA ALA A 66 -2.52 20.75 4.74
C ALA A 66 -1.78 22.09 4.88
N VAL A 67 -2.45 23.17 4.53
CA VAL A 67 -1.97 24.52 4.87
C VAL A 67 -2.39 24.84 6.30
N GLY A 68 -1.45 25.37 7.07
CA GLY A 68 -1.68 25.80 8.44
C GLY A 68 -1.09 27.17 8.72
N VAL A 69 -1.55 27.76 9.81
CA VAL A 69 -1.00 28.97 10.42
C VAL A 69 -0.49 28.68 11.81
N LYS A 70 0.54 29.41 12.24
CA LYS A 70 1.12 29.26 13.57
C LYS A 70 0.22 29.94 14.61
N LYS A 71 -0.17 29.19 15.63
CA LYS A 71 -0.95 29.66 16.76
C LYS A 71 -0.07 30.00 17.98
N SER A 72 0.98 29.21 18.20
CA SER A 72 1.99 29.41 19.24
C SER A 72 3.31 28.74 18.80
N LYS A 73 4.32 28.71 19.68
CA LYS A 73 5.69 28.24 19.37
C LYS A 73 5.74 26.93 18.57
N THR A 74 4.88 25.95 18.89
CA THR A 74 4.86 24.62 18.28
C THR A 74 3.47 24.17 17.80
N ILE A 75 2.44 25.04 17.95
CA ILE A 75 1.05 24.69 17.62
C ILE A 75 0.65 25.35 16.33
N TYR A 76 0.06 24.58 15.43
CA TYR A 76 -0.44 25.02 14.13
C TYR A 76 -1.93 24.74 14.03
N THR A 77 -2.67 25.69 13.48
CA THR A 77 -4.09 25.54 13.12
C THR A 77 -4.17 25.25 11.63
N VAL A 78 -4.81 24.12 11.27
CA VAL A 78 -5.08 23.75 9.88
C VAL A 78 -6.18 24.65 9.31
N ILE A 79 -5.94 25.23 8.14
CA ILE A 79 -6.85 26.18 7.46
C ILE A 79 -7.26 25.73 6.04
N SER A 80 -6.85 24.53 5.61
CA SER A 80 -7.23 23.93 4.35
C SER A 80 -7.74 22.51 4.54
N SER A 81 -8.26 21.91 3.47
CA SER A 81 -8.46 20.46 3.41
C SER A 81 -7.12 19.71 3.57
N LYS A 82 -7.19 18.48 4.09
CA LYS A 82 -6.06 17.57 4.24
C LYS A 82 -6.00 16.63 3.04
N SER A 83 -4.87 16.55 2.36
CA SER A 83 -4.70 15.73 1.16
C SER A 83 -3.47 14.85 1.23
N TYR A 84 -3.58 13.62 0.72
CA TYR A 84 -2.42 12.76 0.46
C TYR A 84 -1.64 13.25 -0.76
N VAL A 85 -0.41 12.76 -0.91
CA VAL A 85 0.36 12.89 -2.15
C VAL A 85 -0.37 12.14 -3.26
N SER A 86 -0.68 12.80 -4.38
CA SER A 86 -1.49 12.21 -5.46
C SER A 86 -0.68 11.43 -6.49
N ASN A 87 0.64 11.56 -6.49
CA ASN A 87 1.55 10.98 -7.48
C ASN A 87 2.83 10.45 -6.82
N PRO A 88 2.71 9.40 -5.97
CA PRO A 88 3.84 8.85 -5.21
C PRO A 88 4.98 8.35 -6.11
N GLU A 89 4.71 7.96 -7.36
CA GLU A 89 5.73 7.56 -8.35
C GLU A 89 6.73 8.68 -8.67
N LYS A 90 6.35 9.95 -8.48
CA LYS A 90 7.26 11.10 -8.64
C LYS A 90 8.27 11.24 -7.50
N LEU A 91 8.09 10.50 -6.42
CA LEU A 91 9.03 10.46 -5.29
C LEU A 91 10.13 9.43 -5.52
N SER A 92 9.90 8.47 -6.41
CA SER A 92 10.86 7.43 -6.73
C SER A 92 12.08 7.99 -7.45
N SER A 93 13.27 7.59 -7.00
CA SER A 93 14.52 7.74 -7.76
C SER A 93 14.64 6.69 -8.87
N ASN A 94 13.89 5.59 -8.79
CA ASN A 94 13.85 4.52 -9.78
C ASN A 94 12.69 4.73 -10.75
N THR A 95 13.00 5.29 -11.93
CA THR A 95 12.04 5.59 -13.00
C THR A 95 12.11 4.58 -14.16
N ALA A 96 12.77 3.43 -13.97
CA ALA A 96 12.84 2.38 -14.97
C ALA A 96 11.43 2.00 -15.47
N THR A 97 11.29 1.76 -16.77
CA THR A 97 10.03 1.43 -17.41
C THR A 97 9.47 0.11 -16.90
N TYR A 98 8.14 -0.03 -16.99
CA TYR A 98 7.49 -1.30 -16.64
C TYR A 98 7.88 -2.38 -17.66
N PHE A 99 8.41 -3.48 -17.15
CA PHE A 99 8.80 -4.61 -17.97
C PHE A 99 7.57 -5.45 -18.35
N VAL A 100 7.39 -5.69 -19.65
CA VAL A 100 6.35 -6.58 -20.19
C VAL A 100 7.02 -7.79 -20.85
N PRO A 101 6.80 -9.01 -20.34
CA PRO A 101 7.39 -10.20 -20.94
C PRO A 101 6.78 -10.51 -22.31
N LYS A 102 7.55 -11.15 -23.20
CA LYS A 102 7.09 -11.53 -24.56
C LYS A 102 5.95 -12.56 -24.55
N THR A 103 5.83 -13.34 -23.51
CA THR A 103 4.75 -14.32 -23.30
C THR A 103 4.18 -14.19 -21.91
N LYS A 104 2.90 -14.52 -21.75
CA LYS A 104 2.19 -14.55 -20.44
C LYS A 104 2.34 -15.90 -19.73
N LYS A 105 3.11 -16.86 -20.27
CA LYS A 105 3.35 -18.13 -19.58
C LYS A 105 4.02 -17.87 -18.24
N GLY A 106 3.38 -18.30 -17.17
CA GLY A 106 3.82 -18.10 -15.80
C GLY A 106 3.61 -19.32 -14.93
N ILE A 107 4.25 -19.31 -13.77
CA ILE A 107 4.13 -20.35 -12.78
C ILE A 107 4.04 -19.71 -11.38
N GLN A 108 3.29 -20.36 -10.51
CA GLN A 108 3.38 -20.08 -9.06
C GLN A 108 4.49 -20.96 -8.49
N SER A 109 5.54 -20.32 -8.00
CA SER A 109 6.69 -21.03 -7.42
C SER A 109 7.50 -20.08 -6.52
N THR A 110 8.26 -20.68 -5.59
CA THR A 110 9.31 -20.02 -4.81
C THR A 110 10.72 -20.52 -5.21
N THR A 111 10.83 -21.29 -6.29
CA THR A 111 12.06 -21.95 -6.74
C THR A 111 12.45 -21.52 -8.14
N PHE A 112 13.65 -20.99 -8.33
CA PHE A 112 14.11 -20.49 -9.62
C PHE A 112 14.25 -21.60 -10.68
N SER A 113 14.67 -22.82 -10.28
CA SER A 113 14.77 -23.98 -11.19
C SER A 113 13.43 -24.30 -11.84
N GLU A 114 12.32 -24.34 -11.09
CA GLU A 114 10.99 -24.58 -11.66
C GLU A 114 10.59 -23.56 -12.71
N VAL A 115 10.95 -22.28 -12.50
CA VAL A 115 10.69 -21.22 -13.47
C VAL A 115 11.46 -21.46 -14.79
N THR A 116 12.72 -21.89 -14.68
CA THR A 116 13.57 -22.18 -15.83
C THR A 116 13.15 -23.44 -16.57
N ASP A 117 12.86 -24.52 -15.85
CA ASP A 117 12.45 -25.82 -16.41
C ASP A 117 11.13 -25.70 -17.16
N THR A 118 10.19 -24.93 -16.64
CA THR A 118 8.92 -24.64 -17.32
C THR A 118 9.06 -23.59 -18.43
N LYS A 119 10.24 -22.96 -18.61
CA LYS A 119 10.48 -21.84 -19.53
C LYS A 119 9.50 -20.68 -19.33
N SER A 120 9.03 -20.49 -18.09
CA SER A 120 8.11 -19.42 -17.73
C SER A 120 8.79 -18.04 -17.83
N LYS A 121 8.01 -17.02 -18.19
CA LYS A 121 8.45 -15.62 -18.27
C LYS A 121 7.80 -14.74 -17.23
N THR A 122 6.92 -15.31 -16.42
CA THR A 122 6.35 -14.68 -15.22
C THR A 122 6.41 -15.69 -14.08
N ILE A 123 6.65 -15.16 -12.87
CA ILE A 123 6.56 -15.92 -11.63
C ILE A 123 5.58 -15.22 -10.70
N PHE A 124 4.82 -15.99 -9.94
CA PHE A 124 3.95 -15.56 -8.87
C PHE A 124 4.33 -16.31 -7.58
N PHE A 125 4.38 -15.60 -6.46
CA PHE A 125 4.52 -16.21 -5.14
C PHE A 125 3.77 -15.43 -4.06
N ASN A 126 3.44 -16.15 -2.97
CA ASN A 126 2.91 -15.53 -1.77
C ASN A 126 4.06 -15.05 -0.88
N LEU A 127 3.96 -13.82 -0.41
CA LEU A 127 4.79 -13.24 0.63
C LEU A 127 3.91 -13.09 1.87
N TYR A 128 4.14 -13.95 2.86
CA TYR A 128 3.36 -13.92 4.09
C TYR A 128 3.93 -12.90 5.08
N ILE A 129 3.04 -12.23 5.79
CA ILE A 129 3.47 -11.28 6.84
C ILE A 129 4.18 -12.00 7.99
N SER A 130 3.86 -13.28 8.25
CA SER A 130 4.62 -14.09 9.19
C SER A 130 6.10 -14.26 8.80
N ASP A 131 6.41 -14.37 7.49
CA ASP A 131 7.80 -14.43 7.03
C ASP A 131 8.56 -13.14 7.36
N LEU A 132 7.89 -11.99 7.19
CA LEU A 132 8.48 -10.69 7.53
C LEU A 132 8.69 -10.51 9.04
N MET A 133 7.82 -11.13 9.86
CA MET A 133 7.87 -11.05 11.33
C MET A 133 8.76 -12.13 11.97
N ARG A 134 9.28 -13.05 11.19
CA ARG A 134 10.13 -14.14 11.67
C ARG A 134 11.42 -13.59 12.29
N LYS A 135 11.81 -14.12 13.47
CA LYS A 135 12.96 -13.66 14.25
C LYS A 135 14.14 -14.63 14.24
N ASP A 136 14.17 -15.57 13.32
CA ASP A 136 15.27 -16.49 13.12
C ASP A 136 16.55 -15.75 12.64
N SER A 137 17.26 -16.17 11.69
CA SER A 137 18.44 -15.48 11.16
C SER A 137 18.05 -14.31 10.26
N GLY A 138 18.83 -13.24 10.25
CA GLY A 138 18.71 -12.16 9.27
C GLY A 138 17.70 -11.07 9.58
N VAL A 139 17.42 -10.82 10.87
CA VAL A 139 16.59 -9.68 11.29
C VAL A 139 17.31 -8.37 11.06
N GLU A 140 16.68 -7.45 10.39
CA GLU A 140 17.16 -6.11 10.11
C GLU A 140 16.44 -5.06 10.94
N THR A 141 17.15 -4.00 11.28
CA THR A 141 16.59 -2.83 11.95
C THR A 141 16.14 -1.82 10.90
N TYR A 142 14.86 -1.45 10.94
CA TYR A 142 14.26 -0.46 10.05
C TYR A 142 13.72 0.75 10.82
N LYS A 143 14.18 1.94 10.47
CA LYS A 143 13.71 3.19 11.07
C LYS A 143 12.64 3.83 10.18
N TYR A 144 11.45 4.02 10.74
CA TYR A 144 10.34 4.61 10.01
C TYR A 144 9.52 5.55 10.91
N ASN A 145 9.26 6.77 10.46
CA ASN A 145 8.43 7.76 11.14
C ASN A 145 8.80 7.98 12.61
N GLY A 146 10.10 7.99 12.93
CA GLY A 146 10.64 8.18 14.27
C GLY A 146 10.55 6.96 15.19
N LYS A 147 10.17 5.79 14.67
CA LYS A 147 10.15 4.51 15.37
C LYS A 147 11.14 3.53 14.76
N THR A 148 11.57 2.57 15.57
CA THR A 148 12.43 1.46 15.14
C THR A 148 11.59 0.19 15.07
N TYR A 149 11.70 -0.52 13.95
CA TYR A 149 11.08 -1.81 13.67
C TYR A 149 12.14 -2.85 13.40
N HIS A 150 11.79 -4.11 13.57
CA HIS A 150 12.67 -5.26 13.30
C HIS A 150 11.94 -6.22 12.38
N PHE A 151 12.43 -6.36 11.15
CA PHE A 151 11.86 -7.20 10.12
C PHE A 151 12.88 -8.24 9.65
N ASN A 152 12.39 -9.39 9.19
CA ASN A 152 13.26 -10.36 8.52
C ASN A 152 13.77 -9.77 7.20
N GLY A 153 15.04 -10.04 6.88
CA GLY A 153 15.69 -9.52 5.67
C GLY A 153 15.19 -10.12 4.36
N LEU A 154 14.39 -11.19 4.42
CA LEU A 154 13.77 -11.86 3.27
C LEU A 154 14.78 -12.31 2.19
N TYR A 155 15.99 -12.68 2.57
CA TYR A 155 17.09 -12.98 1.64
C TYR A 155 16.78 -14.08 0.63
N GLY A 156 15.99 -15.10 1.01
CA GLY A 156 15.51 -16.14 0.09
C GLY A 156 14.66 -15.56 -1.05
N TYR A 157 13.70 -14.71 -0.70
CA TYR A 157 12.87 -14.01 -1.69
C TYR A 157 13.70 -13.03 -2.54
N MET A 158 14.65 -12.31 -1.93
CA MET A 158 15.54 -11.40 -2.66
C MET A 158 16.38 -12.15 -3.70
N ASN A 159 16.97 -13.28 -3.32
CA ASN A 159 17.76 -14.10 -4.24
C ASN A 159 16.91 -14.60 -5.43
N LEU A 160 15.70 -15.12 -5.16
CA LEU A 160 14.76 -15.53 -6.21
C LEU A 160 14.44 -14.38 -7.16
N VAL A 161 14.08 -13.22 -6.60
CA VAL A 161 13.72 -12.02 -7.38
C VAL A 161 14.90 -11.55 -8.24
N GLN A 162 16.11 -11.52 -7.69
CA GLN A 162 17.32 -11.14 -8.42
C GLN A 162 17.62 -12.08 -9.58
N GLN A 163 17.52 -13.39 -9.37
CA GLN A 163 17.70 -14.37 -10.43
C GLN A 163 16.65 -14.21 -11.55
N CYS A 164 15.39 -14.00 -11.18
CA CYS A 164 14.31 -13.74 -12.12
C CYS A 164 14.55 -12.45 -12.93
N ASN A 165 14.89 -11.36 -12.25
CA ASN A 165 15.15 -10.07 -12.90
C ASN A 165 16.32 -10.17 -13.88
N ALA A 166 17.41 -10.86 -13.50
CA ALA A 166 18.58 -11.07 -14.37
C ALA A 166 18.25 -11.86 -15.66
N LYS A 167 17.21 -12.69 -15.63
CA LYS A 167 16.74 -13.49 -16.78
C LYS A 167 15.53 -12.88 -17.51
N GLY A 168 15.16 -11.65 -17.18
CA GLY A 168 14.00 -10.99 -17.78
C GLY A 168 12.69 -11.75 -17.51
N ILE A 169 12.52 -12.23 -16.27
CA ILE A 169 11.30 -12.87 -15.78
C ILE A 169 10.57 -11.87 -14.93
N GLN A 170 9.30 -11.61 -15.23
CA GLN A 170 8.48 -10.69 -14.48
C GLN A 170 8.05 -11.32 -13.15
N VAL A 171 8.19 -10.57 -12.09
CA VAL A 171 7.86 -11.03 -10.72
C VAL A 171 6.57 -10.40 -10.25
N THR A 172 5.68 -11.25 -9.75
CA THR A 172 4.43 -10.88 -9.05
C THR A 172 4.45 -11.46 -7.65
N ALA A 173 4.25 -10.62 -6.63
CA ALA A 173 4.13 -11.06 -5.24
C ALA A 173 2.75 -10.71 -4.69
N GLN A 174 2.13 -11.65 -4.01
CA GLN A 174 0.89 -11.46 -3.26
C GLN A 174 1.21 -11.35 -1.77
N ILE A 175 0.82 -10.25 -1.15
CA ILE A 175 0.98 -10.02 0.28
C ILE A 175 -0.27 -10.52 1.00
N SER A 176 -0.09 -11.46 1.94
CA SER A 176 -1.18 -12.03 2.73
C SER A 176 -0.82 -12.09 4.22
N ILE A 177 -1.80 -11.82 5.07
CA ILE A 177 -1.70 -12.10 6.50
C ILE A 177 -2.20 -13.53 6.70
N ASP A 178 -1.29 -14.46 6.94
CA ASP A 178 -1.57 -15.85 7.23
C ASP A 178 -2.00 -16.06 8.70
N LYS A 179 -2.60 -17.21 8.98
CA LYS A 179 -3.00 -17.59 10.34
C LYS A 179 -1.78 -17.98 11.17
N ASN A 180 -1.14 -16.99 11.77
CA ASN A 180 0.08 -17.17 12.54
C ASN A 180 0.03 -16.29 13.81
N ALA A 181 0.57 -16.78 14.92
CA ALA A 181 0.62 -16.04 16.19
C ALA A 181 1.35 -14.69 16.06
N SER A 182 2.41 -14.62 15.24
CA SER A 182 3.20 -13.41 15.02
C SER A 182 2.46 -12.31 14.27
N THR A 183 1.38 -12.66 13.54
CA THR A 183 0.59 -11.73 12.72
C THR A 183 -0.73 -11.32 13.36
N GLN A 184 -1.13 -12.00 14.43
CA GLN A 184 -2.46 -11.82 15.04
C GLN A 184 -2.72 -10.40 15.54
N SER A 185 -1.68 -9.68 15.99
CA SER A 185 -1.80 -8.28 16.42
C SER A 185 -2.16 -7.29 15.29
N PHE A 186 -2.05 -7.71 14.03
CA PHE A 186 -2.40 -6.89 12.86
C PHE A 186 -3.84 -7.10 12.37
N THR A 187 -4.53 -8.10 12.93
CA THR A 187 -5.89 -8.48 12.56
C THR A 187 -6.92 -7.94 13.54
N THR A 188 -8.20 -8.16 13.25
CA THR A 188 -9.30 -7.82 14.16
C THR A 188 -9.58 -8.91 15.21
N GLY A 189 -8.74 -9.93 15.31
CA GLY A 189 -8.89 -11.10 16.16
C GLY A 189 -9.14 -12.38 15.37
N ASN A 190 -9.37 -13.47 16.09
CA ASN A 190 -9.62 -14.76 15.47
C ASN A 190 -10.94 -14.79 14.70
N SER A 191 -10.92 -15.41 13.54
CA SER A 191 -12.13 -15.68 12.77
C SER A 191 -12.95 -16.82 13.42
N PRO A 192 -14.28 -16.70 13.48
CA PRO A 192 -15.16 -17.80 13.88
C PRO A 192 -15.38 -18.81 12.74
N TYR A 193 -14.91 -18.54 11.53
CA TYR A 193 -15.13 -19.39 10.36
C TYR A 193 -13.98 -20.39 10.18
N ALA A 194 -14.32 -21.66 10.01
CA ALA A 194 -13.33 -22.72 9.82
C ALA A 194 -12.55 -22.59 8.51
N GLU A 195 -13.20 -22.03 7.48
CA GLU A 195 -12.63 -21.80 6.16
C GLU A 195 -11.59 -20.65 6.09
N THR A 196 -11.39 -19.89 7.18
CA THR A 196 -10.46 -18.75 7.14
C THR A 196 -9.02 -19.19 7.02
N ALA A 197 -8.41 -18.89 5.88
CA ALA A 197 -7.00 -19.09 5.60
C ALA A 197 -6.18 -17.80 5.78
N TYR A 198 -6.74 -16.65 5.39
CA TYR A 198 -6.06 -15.36 5.44
C TYR A 198 -6.89 -14.27 6.10
N TYR A 199 -6.18 -13.31 6.65
CA TYR A 199 -6.75 -12.15 7.36
C TYR A 199 -6.46 -10.86 6.60
N GLY A 200 -7.32 -9.87 6.83
CA GLY A 200 -7.07 -8.50 6.41
C GLY A 200 -6.50 -7.64 7.54
N TRP A 201 -6.01 -6.47 7.17
CA TRP A 201 -5.42 -5.50 8.10
C TRP A 201 -6.48 -4.81 8.95
N ASN A 202 -6.28 -4.79 10.27
CA ASN A 202 -7.07 -3.97 11.18
C ASN A 202 -6.66 -2.50 11.07
N THR A 203 -7.11 -1.83 10.03
CA THR A 203 -6.77 -0.42 9.79
C THR A 203 -7.48 0.56 10.72
N ASP A 204 -8.37 0.12 11.61
CA ASP A 204 -8.92 0.94 12.68
C ASP A 204 -7.95 1.08 13.85
N ASN A 205 -7.06 0.13 14.02
CA ASN A 205 -6.04 0.19 15.05
C ASN A 205 -4.85 1.04 14.58
N SER A 206 -4.55 2.12 15.28
CA SER A 206 -3.49 3.05 14.91
C SER A 206 -2.09 2.43 14.95
N THR A 207 -1.83 1.50 15.88
CA THR A 207 -0.56 0.78 15.98
C THR A 207 -0.39 -0.16 14.80
N THR A 208 -1.44 -0.90 14.43
CA THR A 208 -1.46 -1.76 13.24
C THR A 208 -1.18 -0.93 11.98
N ARG A 209 -1.85 0.21 11.78
CA ARG A 209 -1.58 1.08 10.62
C ARG A 209 -0.15 1.57 10.57
N GLN A 210 0.42 2.02 11.68
CA GLN A 210 1.81 2.48 11.72
C GLN A 210 2.79 1.36 11.36
N THR A 211 2.55 0.14 11.86
CA THR A 211 3.39 -1.01 11.56
C THR A 211 3.22 -1.46 10.10
N MET A 212 1.99 -1.48 9.59
CA MET A 212 1.68 -1.77 8.18
C MET A 212 2.37 -0.78 7.23
N GLU A 213 2.31 0.52 7.53
CA GLU A 213 3.01 1.54 6.76
C GLU A 213 4.54 1.29 6.72
N ALA A 214 5.13 0.95 7.88
CA ALA A 214 6.56 0.64 7.97
C ALA A 214 6.92 -0.65 7.21
N MET A 215 6.10 -1.70 7.31
CA MET A 215 6.28 -2.96 6.57
C MET A 215 6.25 -2.73 5.06
N PHE A 216 5.25 -2.01 4.57
CA PHE A 216 5.12 -1.76 3.14
C PHE A 216 6.24 -0.84 2.60
N ALA A 217 6.68 0.14 3.40
CA ALA A 217 7.84 0.95 3.04
C ALA A 217 9.11 0.09 2.95
N TYR A 218 9.34 -0.77 3.94
CA TYR A 218 10.47 -1.71 3.94
C TYR A 218 10.44 -2.64 2.72
N LEU A 219 9.29 -3.25 2.42
CA LEU A 219 9.13 -4.11 1.24
C LEU A 219 9.36 -3.33 -0.07
N GLY A 220 8.84 -2.11 -0.17
CA GLY A 220 9.06 -1.26 -1.33
C GLY A 220 10.53 -0.94 -1.55
N GLU A 221 11.29 -0.66 -0.50
CA GLU A 221 12.74 -0.41 -0.57
C GLU A 221 13.53 -1.68 -0.92
N LYS A 222 13.21 -2.81 -0.29
CA LYS A 222 13.86 -4.11 -0.56
C LYS A 222 13.69 -4.58 -1.99
N PHE A 223 12.50 -4.40 -2.55
CA PHE A 223 12.13 -4.91 -3.87
C PHE A 223 11.82 -3.79 -4.89
N GLY A 224 12.47 -2.65 -4.76
CA GLY A 224 12.31 -1.52 -5.68
C GLY A 224 13.57 -1.15 -6.48
N SER A 225 14.71 -1.83 -6.29
CA SER A 225 15.97 -1.52 -6.96
C SER A 225 15.97 -1.98 -8.44
N ASN A 226 17.06 -1.69 -9.18
CA ASN A 226 17.15 -2.08 -10.59
C ASN A 226 17.43 -3.58 -10.79
N ASN A 227 18.04 -4.23 -9.82
CA ASN A 227 18.44 -5.64 -9.89
C ASN A 227 17.65 -6.55 -8.94
N CYS A 228 16.80 -5.99 -8.09
CA CYS A 228 15.92 -6.71 -7.20
C CYS A 228 14.57 -5.97 -7.11
N TYR A 229 13.63 -6.32 -8.02
CA TYR A 229 12.35 -5.64 -8.06
C TYR A 229 11.17 -6.58 -8.33
N ILE A 230 10.08 -6.27 -7.67
CA ILE A 230 8.78 -6.86 -7.91
C ILE A 230 7.97 -5.91 -8.79
N SER A 231 7.56 -6.38 -9.96
CA SER A 231 6.80 -5.59 -10.94
C SER A 231 5.34 -5.40 -10.51
N ASN A 232 4.74 -6.46 -9.96
CA ASN A 232 3.34 -6.55 -9.62
C ASN A 232 3.16 -6.92 -8.15
N TRP A 233 2.38 -6.14 -7.44
CA TRP A 233 2.05 -6.35 -6.04
C TRP A 233 0.55 -6.61 -5.90
N ILE A 234 0.17 -7.73 -5.33
CA ILE A 234 -1.22 -8.07 -5.05
C ILE A 234 -1.44 -7.94 -3.54
N LEU A 235 -2.48 -7.23 -3.11
CA LEU A 235 -2.83 -7.13 -1.70
C LEU A 235 -3.98 -8.07 -1.37
N GLY A 236 -3.68 -9.09 -0.59
CA GLY A 236 -4.65 -10.11 -0.19
C GLY A 236 -5.00 -11.08 -1.31
N ASN A 237 -5.69 -12.15 -0.95
CA ASN A 237 -6.18 -13.18 -1.87
C ASN A 237 -7.71 -13.13 -1.92
N GLU A 238 -8.32 -13.19 -3.10
CA GLU A 238 -9.77 -13.28 -3.32
C GLU A 238 -10.58 -12.49 -2.27
N VAL A 239 -10.26 -11.20 -2.14
CA VAL A 239 -10.72 -10.37 -1.01
C VAL A 239 -12.24 -10.29 -0.88
N ASN A 240 -12.98 -10.55 -1.96
CA ASN A 240 -14.44 -10.62 -1.94
C ASN A 240 -14.98 -11.85 -1.20
N THR A 241 -14.19 -12.92 -0.99
CA THR A 241 -14.50 -14.05 -0.11
C THR A 241 -13.99 -13.78 1.30
N MET A 242 -14.59 -12.78 1.97
CA MET A 242 -14.07 -12.20 3.20
C MET A 242 -13.82 -13.22 4.30
N SER A 243 -14.75 -14.13 4.57
CA SER A 243 -14.59 -15.15 5.62
C SER A 243 -13.50 -16.18 5.33
N GLY A 244 -13.16 -16.40 4.06
CA GLY A 244 -12.11 -17.34 3.65
C GLY A 244 -10.73 -16.72 3.56
N TYR A 245 -10.63 -15.62 2.81
CA TYR A 245 -9.31 -15.16 2.35
C TYR A 245 -8.95 -13.70 2.66
N TYR A 246 -9.81 -12.99 3.39
CA TYR A 246 -9.48 -11.63 3.84
C TYR A 246 -10.31 -11.20 5.06
N TYR A 247 -10.31 -12.03 6.11
CA TYR A 247 -11.12 -11.78 7.28
C TYR A 247 -10.71 -10.51 8.04
N VAL A 248 -11.65 -9.59 8.19
CA VAL A 248 -11.46 -8.29 8.90
C VAL A 248 -12.46 -8.09 10.05
N GLY A 249 -13.01 -9.18 10.59
CA GLY A 249 -14.01 -9.11 11.65
C GLY A 249 -15.45 -9.07 11.13
N ASN A 250 -16.40 -9.08 12.06
CA ASN A 250 -17.81 -8.93 11.72
C ASN A 250 -18.15 -7.47 11.46
N VAL A 251 -17.93 -7.03 10.24
CA VAL A 251 -18.11 -5.62 9.82
C VAL A 251 -19.04 -5.53 8.61
N SER A 252 -19.65 -4.36 8.40
CA SER A 252 -20.46 -4.12 7.20
C SER A 252 -19.57 -4.13 5.93
N PHE A 253 -20.16 -4.42 4.77
CA PHE A 253 -19.49 -4.39 3.48
C PHE A 253 -18.77 -3.06 3.21
N SER A 254 -19.42 -1.94 3.52
CA SER A 254 -18.80 -0.61 3.36
C SER A 254 -17.59 -0.42 4.27
N LYS A 255 -17.63 -0.93 5.50
CA LYS A 255 -16.53 -0.87 6.44
C LYS A 255 -15.37 -1.75 5.99
N PHE A 256 -15.65 -2.99 5.57
CA PHE A 256 -14.65 -3.88 4.99
C PHE A 256 -13.91 -3.21 3.83
N ILE A 257 -14.64 -2.67 2.85
CA ILE A 257 -14.00 -2.00 1.69
C ILE A 257 -13.22 -0.76 2.11
N SER A 258 -13.68 -0.02 3.12
CA SER A 258 -12.90 1.12 3.68
C SER A 258 -11.57 0.66 4.26
N MET A 259 -11.57 -0.41 5.07
CA MET A 259 -10.37 -0.98 5.67
C MET A 259 -9.39 -1.50 4.60
N TYR A 260 -9.92 -2.24 3.62
CA TYR A 260 -9.14 -2.73 2.48
C TYR A 260 -8.53 -1.60 1.66
N SER A 261 -9.32 -0.57 1.34
CA SER A 261 -8.86 0.58 0.55
C SER A 261 -7.74 1.35 1.25
N GLU A 262 -7.78 1.46 2.58
CA GLU A 262 -6.72 2.10 3.36
C GLU A 262 -5.41 1.29 3.30
N ALA A 263 -5.48 -0.03 3.46
CA ALA A 263 -4.31 -0.90 3.32
C ALA A 263 -3.76 -0.88 1.88
N PHE A 264 -4.65 -0.90 0.88
CA PHE A 264 -4.28 -0.80 -0.54
C PHE A 264 -3.55 0.50 -0.86
N ARG A 265 -4.07 1.63 -0.36
CA ARG A 265 -3.42 2.95 -0.50
C ARG A 265 -2.02 2.94 0.11
N CYS A 266 -1.86 2.36 1.31
CA CYS A 266 -0.54 2.28 1.96
C CYS A 266 0.45 1.48 1.11
N LEU A 267 0.06 0.31 0.61
CA LEU A 267 0.91 -0.49 -0.27
C LEU A 267 1.24 0.27 -1.56
N TYR A 268 0.21 0.86 -2.20
CA TYR A 268 0.37 1.63 -3.43
C TYR A 268 1.41 2.75 -3.28
N ASN A 269 1.28 3.56 -2.22
CA ASN A 269 2.19 4.67 -1.99
C ASN A 269 3.62 4.18 -1.71
N ALA A 270 3.78 3.13 -0.91
CA ALA A 270 5.08 2.57 -0.57
C ALA A 270 5.83 2.04 -1.80
N VAL A 271 5.21 1.14 -2.56
CA VAL A 271 5.90 0.50 -3.70
C VAL A 271 6.11 1.47 -4.86
N ARG A 272 5.17 2.39 -5.10
CA ARG A 272 5.28 3.39 -6.17
C ARG A 272 6.31 4.46 -5.86
N SER A 273 6.46 4.86 -4.60
CA SER A 273 7.51 5.81 -4.18
C SER A 273 8.92 5.21 -4.21
N SER A 274 9.03 3.88 -4.16
CA SER A 274 10.32 3.17 -4.28
C SER A 274 10.67 2.84 -5.74
N ARG A 275 9.68 2.41 -6.54
CA ARG A 275 9.82 2.13 -7.97
C ARG A 275 8.61 2.64 -8.73
N ALA A 276 8.80 3.67 -9.55
CA ALA A 276 7.73 4.38 -10.25
C ALA A 276 6.85 3.49 -11.15
N SER A 277 7.39 2.41 -11.71
CA SER A 277 6.68 1.51 -12.62
C SER A 277 5.95 0.35 -11.94
N SER A 278 6.13 0.10 -10.64
CA SER A 278 5.42 -0.99 -9.95
C SER A 278 3.91 -0.84 -10.05
N LYS A 279 3.19 -1.95 -10.21
CA LYS A 279 1.73 -1.99 -10.26
C LYS A 279 1.16 -2.67 -9.03
N VAL A 280 -0.01 -2.21 -8.59
CA VAL A 280 -0.72 -2.78 -7.44
C VAL A 280 -2.09 -3.26 -7.87
N PHE A 281 -2.47 -4.44 -7.37
CA PHE A 281 -3.66 -5.18 -7.79
C PHE A 281 -4.55 -5.48 -6.59
N ILE A 282 -5.86 -5.37 -6.80
CA ILE A 282 -6.88 -6.05 -5.99
C ILE A 282 -7.06 -7.46 -6.56
N CYS A 283 -7.13 -8.48 -5.69
CA CYS A 283 -7.37 -9.86 -6.10
C CYS A 283 -8.83 -10.27 -5.83
N LEU A 284 -9.47 -10.83 -6.85
CA LEU A 284 -10.87 -11.26 -6.81
C LEU A 284 -11.00 -12.71 -7.27
N ASP A 285 -12.02 -13.41 -6.75
CA ASP A 285 -12.39 -14.75 -7.17
C ASP A 285 -13.12 -14.76 -8.54
N ASN A 286 -13.47 -15.95 -9.01
CA ASN A 286 -14.18 -16.16 -10.27
C ASN A 286 -15.70 -15.83 -10.23
N CYS A 287 -16.24 -15.49 -9.07
CA CYS A 287 -17.68 -15.28 -8.89
C CYS A 287 -18.08 -13.84 -9.21
N TRP A 288 -18.13 -13.50 -10.52
CA TRP A 288 -18.34 -12.12 -10.97
C TRP A 288 -19.67 -11.52 -10.53
N ASN A 289 -20.80 -12.15 -10.85
CA ASN A 289 -22.15 -11.68 -10.55
C ASN A 289 -22.89 -12.49 -9.48
N GLN A 290 -22.26 -13.52 -8.93
CA GLN A 290 -22.82 -14.38 -7.89
C GLN A 290 -21.90 -14.42 -6.68
N ARG A 291 -22.43 -14.86 -5.55
CA ARG A 291 -21.62 -15.08 -4.36
C ARG A 291 -20.98 -16.46 -4.43
N ASN A 292 -19.79 -16.58 -3.86
CA ASN A 292 -19.13 -17.84 -3.60
C ASN A 292 -19.85 -18.60 -2.43
N ILE A 293 -19.40 -19.82 -2.14
CA ILE A 293 -19.95 -20.69 -1.08
C ILE A 293 -19.51 -20.28 0.35
N PHE A 294 -18.59 -19.33 0.48
CA PHE A 294 -18.08 -18.88 1.77
C PHE A 294 -19.15 -18.19 2.63
N SER A 295 -19.03 -18.32 3.96
CA SER A 295 -19.99 -17.79 4.93
C SER A 295 -20.24 -16.30 4.80
N VAL A 296 -19.18 -15.53 4.59
CA VAL A 296 -19.25 -14.10 4.27
C VAL A 296 -18.47 -13.82 3.00
N CYS A 297 -19.20 -13.58 1.93
CA CYS A 297 -18.64 -13.27 0.62
C CYS A 297 -19.53 -12.27 -0.12
N TYR A 298 -18.91 -11.60 -1.07
CA TYR A 298 -19.54 -10.61 -1.94
C TYR A 298 -19.24 -10.98 -3.40
N THR A 299 -20.01 -10.45 -4.35
CA THR A 299 -19.69 -10.65 -5.76
C THR A 299 -18.41 -9.89 -6.11
N SER A 300 -17.60 -10.43 -7.01
CA SER A 300 -16.40 -9.76 -7.49
C SER A 300 -16.74 -8.38 -8.06
N LYS A 301 -17.84 -8.28 -8.84
CA LYS A 301 -18.33 -7.01 -9.39
C LYS A 301 -18.66 -5.98 -8.31
N SER A 302 -19.47 -6.34 -7.31
CA SER A 302 -19.87 -5.40 -6.25
C SER A 302 -18.68 -4.94 -5.41
N THR A 303 -17.72 -5.83 -5.18
CA THR A 303 -16.48 -5.52 -4.46
C THR A 303 -15.63 -4.54 -5.25
N LEU A 304 -15.46 -4.77 -6.54
CA LEU A 304 -14.68 -3.89 -7.42
C LEU A 304 -15.29 -2.50 -7.55
N ASP A 305 -16.61 -2.42 -7.79
CA ASP A 305 -17.34 -1.15 -7.91
C ASP A 305 -17.22 -0.31 -6.62
N LYS A 306 -17.41 -0.97 -5.46
CA LYS A 306 -17.31 -0.30 -4.17
C LYS A 306 -15.88 0.12 -3.85
N PHE A 307 -14.89 -0.74 -4.14
CA PHE A 307 -13.47 -0.43 -3.99
C PHE A 307 -13.06 0.77 -4.86
N ALA A 308 -13.38 0.76 -6.15
CA ALA A 308 -13.05 1.84 -7.07
C ALA A 308 -13.58 3.19 -6.58
N SER A 309 -14.85 3.22 -6.16
CA SER A 309 -15.49 4.43 -5.59
C SER A 309 -14.83 4.87 -4.28
N THR A 310 -14.43 3.93 -3.42
CA THR A 310 -13.85 4.23 -2.10
C THR A 310 -12.42 4.72 -2.22
N VAL A 311 -11.58 4.03 -2.98
CA VAL A 311 -10.16 4.36 -3.11
C VAL A 311 -9.94 5.69 -3.83
N SER A 312 -10.76 6.04 -4.83
CA SER A 312 -10.68 7.32 -5.53
C SER A 312 -11.06 8.52 -4.66
N LYS A 313 -11.98 8.32 -3.70
CA LYS A 313 -12.34 9.34 -2.69
C LYS A 313 -11.27 9.47 -1.61
N LEU A 314 -10.64 8.35 -1.25
CA LEU A 314 -9.60 8.30 -0.21
C LEU A 314 -8.35 9.06 -0.63
N GLN A 315 -7.86 8.80 -1.85
CA GLN A 315 -6.68 9.47 -2.41
C GLN A 315 -6.82 9.62 -3.93
N LYS A 316 -6.64 10.84 -4.43
CA LYS A 316 -6.57 11.09 -5.88
C LYS A 316 -5.30 10.49 -6.48
N GLY A 317 -5.38 10.06 -7.74
CA GLY A 317 -4.23 9.61 -8.53
C GLY A 317 -3.81 8.15 -8.30
N ILE A 318 -4.52 7.39 -7.48
CA ILE A 318 -4.28 5.93 -7.37
C ILE A 318 -4.69 5.25 -8.67
N SER A 319 -3.72 4.61 -9.32
CA SER A 319 -3.93 3.72 -10.47
C SER A 319 -3.84 2.28 -9.97
N TRP A 320 -4.93 1.55 -10.03
CA TRP A 320 -5.03 0.16 -9.56
C TRP A 320 -5.30 -0.80 -10.71
N ASN A 321 -5.03 -2.07 -10.47
CA ASN A 321 -5.21 -3.16 -11.44
C ASN A 321 -5.99 -4.29 -10.78
N VAL A 322 -6.48 -5.25 -11.57
CA VAL A 322 -7.22 -6.42 -11.08
C VAL A 322 -6.40 -7.68 -11.34
N ALA A 323 -6.21 -8.48 -10.32
CA ALA A 323 -5.86 -9.89 -10.41
C ALA A 323 -7.15 -10.69 -10.24
N TYR A 324 -7.50 -11.50 -11.23
CA TYR A 324 -8.76 -12.23 -11.27
C TYR A 324 -8.48 -13.72 -11.42
N HIS A 325 -9.04 -14.53 -10.53
CA HIS A 325 -8.92 -15.97 -10.58
C HIS A 325 -9.99 -16.55 -11.51
N ALA A 326 -9.66 -16.63 -12.78
CA ALA A 326 -10.56 -17.08 -13.84
C ALA A 326 -10.58 -18.60 -13.94
N TYR A 327 -11.22 -19.28 -12.99
CA TYR A 327 -11.41 -20.73 -13.06
C TYR A 327 -12.53 -21.09 -14.04
N SER A 328 -12.33 -22.16 -14.81
CA SER A 328 -13.41 -22.76 -15.59
C SER A 328 -14.49 -23.34 -14.66
N GLN A 329 -15.74 -23.29 -15.10
CA GLN A 329 -16.87 -23.92 -14.41
C GLN A 329 -17.54 -24.95 -15.30
N PRO A 330 -17.56 -26.24 -14.94
CA PRO A 330 -16.89 -26.82 -13.77
C PRO A 330 -15.36 -26.87 -13.93
N LEU A 331 -14.64 -26.91 -12.80
CA LEU A 331 -13.16 -26.95 -12.79
C LEU A 331 -12.55 -28.17 -13.49
N THR A 332 -13.37 -29.22 -13.72
CA THR A 332 -12.96 -30.47 -14.37
C THR A 332 -12.94 -30.40 -15.89
N GLU A 333 -13.45 -29.32 -16.49
CA GLU A 333 -13.51 -29.15 -17.94
C GLU A 333 -12.57 -28.01 -18.39
N ALA A 334 -11.64 -28.35 -19.28
CA ALA A 334 -10.87 -27.33 -19.98
C ALA A 334 -11.77 -26.64 -21.02
N LYS A 335 -11.84 -25.34 -21.00
CA LYS A 335 -12.54 -24.51 -21.98
C LYS A 335 -11.56 -23.67 -22.77
#